data_856688336261157b7a9b90c0e7546591
#
_entry.id   856688336261157b7a9b90c0e7546591
#
_cell.length_a   1.000
_cell.length_b   1.000
_cell.length_c   1.000
_cell.angle_alpha   90.00
_cell.angle_beta   90.00
_cell.angle_gamma   90.00
#
_symmetry.space_group_name_H-M   'P 1'
#
loop_
_entity.id
_entity.type
_entity.pdbx_description
1 polymer ?
#
loop_
_entity_poly.entity_id
_entity_poly.type
_entity_poly.pdbx_seq_one_letter_code
_entity_poly.pdbx_strand_id
1 'polypeptide(L)'
;LPFSVNAELRRAFNEGRVRYTDLNLSDNACQLRQGITGQMDWGIVEACHLERIEGGMVRVYLTAGIGIAPTIFRLAREGVFVELNAWHGHHLMGIHDIYEIEDPWFRSPVLITHPMEKIGRPYVEVPAYRIRGIVHTDLPDEARSMTAPTEVTRRIGANVAEFLRWNMQRGYIYRDKLILQSGVGSGANAVLGALGDSPDVPNFHIYTEVLQEEPLRLIREGRVVSASTGALTISSEHLKEVYQNMDEYRGRLLLRPSEISNCPEIIARLGICSLNTALEVDIYGHVNSTKVCGSRMMNGVGGSADFTNNAMLSIFTCASTAKNGCISSIVPFCSHVDHTEHYVDAIATEYGVADLRGLCATERAEALIAIAHPDYRPILRAYYDLARRNGGHTPHNLRAAFAMHDTYLRKGDMRLTCWEEYL
;
A
#
# COMPACT_ATOMS: atom_id res chain seq x y z
N LEU A 1 4.32 -1.39 -14.69
CA LEU A 1 4.55 -1.76 -13.29
C LEU A 1 3.84 -0.78 -12.38
N PRO A 2 2.88 -1.18 -11.56
CA PRO A 2 2.14 -0.24 -10.68
C PRO A 2 2.98 0.26 -9.49
N PHE A 3 4.08 -0.41 -9.16
CA PHE A 3 4.99 -0.01 -8.10
C PHE A 3 6.43 -0.43 -8.43
N SER A 4 7.41 0.43 -8.17
CA SER A 4 8.82 0.11 -8.40
C SER A 4 9.71 0.67 -7.30
N VAL A 5 10.49 -0.20 -6.67
CA VAL A 5 11.51 0.15 -5.68
C VAL A 5 12.92 0.20 -6.27
N ASN A 6 13.10 -0.23 -7.53
CA ASN A 6 14.39 -0.23 -8.20
C ASN A 6 14.83 1.20 -8.55
N ALA A 7 16.00 1.62 -8.04
CA ALA A 7 16.50 2.97 -8.20
C ALA A 7 16.88 3.32 -9.65
N GLU A 8 17.39 2.35 -10.42
CA GLU A 8 17.77 2.56 -11.82
C GLU A 8 16.52 2.70 -12.70
N LEU A 9 15.54 1.84 -12.49
CA LEU A 9 14.26 1.92 -13.21
C LEU A 9 13.55 3.23 -12.87
N ARG A 10 13.52 3.64 -11.58
CA ARG A 10 12.96 4.92 -11.15
C ARG A 10 13.66 6.11 -11.85
N ARG A 11 14.97 6.08 -11.97
CA ARG A 11 15.71 7.08 -12.72
C ARG A 11 15.32 7.08 -14.19
N ALA A 12 15.25 5.90 -14.81
CA ALA A 12 14.94 5.74 -16.22
C ALA A 12 13.57 6.30 -16.62
N PHE A 13 12.53 6.08 -15.83
CA PHE A 13 11.21 6.67 -16.16
C PHE A 13 11.10 8.16 -15.78
N ASN A 14 11.80 8.65 -14.75
CA ASN A 14 11.88 10.09 -14.48
C ASN A 14 12.67 10.86 -15.58
N GLU A 15 13.58 10.20 -16.28
CA GLU A 15 14.31 10.73 -17.44
C GLU A 15 13.54 10.48 -18.77
N GLY A 16 12.38 9.87 -18.75
CA GLY A 16 11.59 9.57 -19.95
C GLY A 16 12.14 8.45 -20.84
N ARG A 17 13.16 7.71 -20.38
CA ARG A 17 13.77 6.59 -21.10
C ARG A 17 12.94 5.31 -21.06
N VAL A 18 12.07 5.19 -20.08
CA VAL A 18 11.16 4.05 -19.90
C VAL A 18 9.74 4.59 -19.77
N ARG A 19 8.83 4.03 -20.57
CA ARG A 19 7.40 4.33 -20.42
C ARG A 19 6.86 3.66 -19.16
N TYR A 20 6.27 4.46 -18.30
CA TYR A 20 5.61 4.00 -17.08
C TYR A 20 4.13 4.36 -17.12
N THR A 21 3.27 3.39 -16.91
CA THR A 21 1.83 3.61 -16.76
C THR A 21 1.48 3.41 -15.28
N ASP A 22 1.04 4.47 -14.64
CA ASP A 22 0.62 4.44 -13.23
C ASP A 22 -0.81 3.92 -13.16
N LEU A 23 -1.00 2.80 -12.49
CA LEU A 23 -2.26 2.08 -12.38
C LEU A 23 -2.49 1.59 -10.96
N ASN A 24 -3.75 1.49 -10.55
CA ASN A 24 -4.12 0.73 -9.38
C ASN A 24 -3.81 -0.77 -9.59
N LEU A 25 -3.46 -1.46 -8.54
CA LEU A 25 -3.17 -2.89 -8.64
C LEU A 25 -4.39 -3.72 -9.00
N SER A 26 -5.57 -3.33 -8.53
CA SER A 26 -6.84 -3.97 -8.89
C SER A 26 -7.13 -3.94 -10.39
N ASP A 27 -6.66 -2.89 -11.09
CA ASP A 27 -6.92 -2.69 -12.53
C ASP A 27 -5.94 -3.43 -13.44
N ASN A 28 -4.76 -3.78 -12.93
CA ASN A 28 -3.64 -4.24 -13.76
C ASN A 28 -4.00 -5.47 -14.60
N ALA A 29 -4.48 -6.53 -13.97
CA ALA A 29 -4.83 -7.77 -14.68
C ALA A 29 -6.05 -7.57 -15.61
N CYS A 30 -7.04 -6.79 -15.18
CA CYS A 30 -8.22 -6.47 -15.98
C CYS A 30 -7.85 -5.71 -17.27
N GLN A 31 -7.06 -4.65 -17.16
CA GLN A 31 -6.62 -3.87 -18.33
C GLN A 31 -5.73 -4.68 -19.27
N LEU A 32 -4.93 -5.60 -18.73
CA LEU A 32 -4.15 -6.53 -19.54
C LEU A 32 -5.05 -7.51 -20.30
N ARG A 33 -6.08 -8.09 -19.66
CA ARG A 33 -7.07 -8.95 -20.33
C ARG A 33 -7.83 -8.23 -21.43
N GLN A 34 -8.17 -6.98 -21.22
CA GLN A 34 -8.84 -6.13 -22.21
C GLN A 34 -7.91 -5.64 -23.34
N GLY A 35 -6.60 -5.91 -23.26
CA GLY A 35 -5.62 -5.45 -24.24
C GLY A 35 -5.31 -3.96 -24.20
N ILE A 36 -5.79 -3.21 -23.18
CA ILE A 36 -5.59 -1.76 -23.05
C ILE A 36 -4.10 -1.43 -22.86
N THR A 37 -3.38 -2.24 -22.10
CA THR A 37 -1.95 -2.08 -21.86
C THR A 37 -1.06 -2.74 -22.92
N GLY A 38 -1.65 -3.29 -23.95
CA GLY A 38 -1.00 -4.03 -25.04
C GLY A 38 -1.15 -5.54 -24.90
N GLN A 39 -0.75 -6.25 -25.94
CA GLN A 39 -0.76 -7.72 -25.95
C GLN A 39 0.53 -8.27 -25.35
N MET A 40 0.41 -9.40 -24.66
CA MET A 40 1.54 -10.11 -24.07
C MET A 40 1.85 -11.35 -24.91
N ASP A 41 3.05 -11.40 -25.51
CA ASP A 41 3.48 -12.56 -26.27
C ASP A 41 4.08 -13.64 -25.36
N TRP A 42 4.95 -13.24 -24.44
CA TRP A 42 5.65 -14.11 -23.52
C TRP A 42 5.40 -13.74 -22.08
N GLY A 43 5.29 -14.76 -21.22
CA GLY A 43 5.26 -14.61 -19.77
C GLY A 43 6.50 -15.23 -19.13
N ILE A 44 6.90 -14.68 -17.98
CA ILE A 44 7.88 -15.29 -17.07
C ILE A 44 7.23 -15.34 -15.70
N VAL A 45 7.19 -16.52 -15.09
CA VAL A 45 6.58 -16.74 -13.77
C VAL A 45 7.51 -17.60 -12.94
N GLU A 46 7.74 -17.20 -11.71
CA GLU A 46 8.46 -17.99 -10.72
C GLU A 46 7.51 -18.99 -10.05
N ALA A 47 7.99 -20.20 -9.81
CA ALA A 47 7.29 -21.28 -9.15
C ALA A 47 8.23 -22.07 -8.22
N CYS A 48 7.66 -22.61 -7.15
CA CYS A 48 8.40 -23.49 -6.24
C CYS A 48 8.24 -24.98 -6.59
N HIS A 49 7.16 -25.34 -7.29
CA HIS A 49 6.91 -26.73 -7.67
C HIS A 49 6.01 -26.84 -8.90
N LEU A 50 6.24 -27.89 -9.70
CA LEU A 50 5.42 -28.26 -10.85
C LEU A 50 4.97 -29.71 -10.69
N GLU A 51 3.67 -29.96 -10.84
CA GLU A 51 3.08 -31.29 -10.77
C GLU A 51 2.35 -31.60 -12.09
N ARG A 52 2.79 -32.62 -12.82
CA ARG A 52 2.07 -33.13 -14.00
C ARG A 52 0.89 -33.96 -13.55
N ILE A 53 -0.27 -33.68 -14.14
CA ILE A 53 -1.50 -34.41 -13.87
C ILE A 53 -2.08 -34.98 -15.18
N GLU A 54 -3.12 -35.79 -15.06
CA GLU A 54 -3.81 -36.36 -16.21
C GLU A 54 -4.33 -35.32 -17.19
N GLY A 55 -4.57 -35.70 -18.43
CA GLY A 55 -5.10 -34.81 -19.47
C GLY A 55 -4.09 -33.79 -20.02
N GLY A 56 -2.78 -33.97 -19.78
CA GLY A 56 -1.75 -33.07 -20.30
C GLY A 56 -1.72 -31.72 -19.57
N MET A 57 -2.21 -31.67 -18.35
CA MET A 57 -2.22 -30.49 -17.50
C MET A 57 -1.05 -30.46 -16.53
N VAL A 58 -0.70 -29.27 -16.06
CA VAL A 58 0.33 -29.03 -15.03
C VAL A 58 -0.24 -28.12 -13.97
N ARG A 59 -0.05 -28.49 -12.71
CA ARG A 59 -0.25 -27.59 -11.56
C ARG A 59 1.04 -26.87 -11.25
N VAL A 60 0.96 -25.56 -11.20
CA VAL A 60 2.07 -24.66 -10.92
C VAL A 60 1.85 -24.07 -9.52
N TYR A 61 2.74 -24.42 -8.59
CA TYR A 61 2.73 -23.86 -7.25
C TYR A 61 3.65 -22.65 -7.22
N LEU A 62 3.08 -21.48 -6.93
CA LEU A 62 3.78 -20.20 -6.97
C LEU A 62 4.67 -20.01 -5.72
N THR A 63 5.47 -18.96 -5.72
CA THR A 63 6.37 -18.60 -4.63
C THR A 63 5.75 -17.58 -3.66
N ALA A 64 6.55 -16.74 -3.03
CA ALA A 64 6.09 -15.76 -2.03
C ALA A 64 5.31 -14.57 -2.62
N GLY A 65 5.34 -14.36 -3.93
CA GLY A 65 4.63 -13.31 -4.64
C GLY A 65 3.72 -13.87 -5.72
N ILE A 66 2.42 -13.65 -5.59
CA ILE A 66 1.44 -14.15 -6.57
C ILE A 66 1.25 -13.16 -7.72
N GLY A 67 1.13 -11.85 -7.39
CA GLY A 67 0.90 -10.82 -8.38
C GLY A 67 -0.27 -11.15 -9.33
N ILE A 68 0.01 -11.12 -10.62
CA ILE A 68 -0.93 -11.48 -11.70
C ILE A 68 -0.52 -12.77 -12.44
N ALA A 69 0.24 -13.66 -11.80
CA ALA A 69 0.75 -14.89 -12.44
C ALA A 69 -0.35 -15.73 -13.11
N PRO A 70 -1.56 -15.93 -12.52
CA PRO A 70 -2.64 -16.64 -13.21
C PRO A 70 -3.02 -16.00 -14.55
N THR A 71 -3.14 -14.68 -14.58
CA THR A 71 -3.45 -13.90 -15.78
C THR A 71 -2.32 -14.00 -16.82
N ILE A 72 -1.05 -14.05 -16.40
CA ILE A 72 0.11 -14.25 -17.28
C ILE A 72 -0.01 -15.61 -17.99
N PHE A 73 -0.27 -16.69 -17.24
CA PHE A 73 -0.46 -18.01 -17.83
C PHE A 73 -1.60 -18.05 -18.85
N ARG A 74 -2.68 -17.32 -18.60
CA ARG A 74 -3.85 -17.25 -19.47
C ARG A 74 -3.57 -16.48 -20.76
N LEU A 75 -2.88 -15.34 -20.70
CA LEU A 75 -2.80 -14.36 -21.79
C LEU A 75 -1.54 -14.44 -22.65
N ALA A 76 -0.42 -14.95 -22.14
CA ALA A 76 0.83 -15.02 -22.91
C ALA A 76 0.64 -15.86 -24.17
N ARG A 77 0.58 -15.23 -25.35
CA ARG A 77 0.15 -15.87 -26.62
C ARG A 77 1.08 -17.00 -27.04
N GLU A 78 2.38 -16.77 -26.97
CA GLU A 78 3.43 -17.74 -27.33
C GLU A 78 3.70 -18.74 -26.19
N GLY A 79 3.38 -18.37 -24.94
CA GLY A 79 3.52 -19.22 -23.75
C GLY A 79 4.32 -18.58 -22.64
N VAL A 80 4.61 -19.39 -21.63
CA VAL A 80 5.25 -18.94 -20.38
C VAL A 80 6.54 -19.70 -20.14
N PHE A 81 7.58 -18.99 -19.78
CA PHE A 81 8.79 -19.57 -19.16
C PHE A 81 8.57 -19.61 -17.65
N VAL A 82 8.84 -20.77 -17.06
CA VAL A 82 8.74 -20.94 -15.61
C VAL A 82 10.14 -20.98 -15.02
N GLU A 83 10.43 -20.06 -14.13
CA GLU A 83 11.57 -20.15 -13.23
C GLU A 83 11.19 -21.08 -12.08
N LEU A 84 11.75 -22.28 -12.09
CA LEU A 84 11.55 -23.24 -11.00
C LEU A 84 12.66 -23.04 -9.97
N ASN A 85 12.33 -22.29 -8.91
CA ASN A 85 13.30 -21.88 -7.92
C ASN A 85 13.31 -22.86 -6.72
N ALA A 86 14.35 -23.65 -6.65
CA ALA A 86 14.54 -24.69 -5.60
C ALA A 86 14.71 -24.08 -4.19
N TRP A 87 15.14 -22.83 -4.09
CA TRP A 87 15.34 -22.15 -2.81
C TRP A 87 14.06 -22.10 -1.95
N HIS A 88 12.89 -21.94 -2.58
CA HIS A 88 11.61 -21.93 -1.89
C HIS A 88 11.17 -23.34 -1.42
N GLY A 89 11.68 -24.40 -1.99
CA GLY A 89 11.27 -25.77 -1.68
C GLY A 89 9.76 -25.97 -1.80
N HIS A 90 9.20 -26.77 -0.89
CA HIS A 90 7.73 -27.02 -0.83
C HIS A 90 7.04 -26.25 0.30
N HIS A 91 7.73 -25.32 0.94
CA HIS A 91 7.25 -24.66 2.17
C HIS A 91 5.94 -23.90 1.95
N LEU A 92 5.80 -23.22 0.81
CA LEU A 92 4.63 -22.41 0.48
C LEU A 92 3.45 -23.19 -0.09
N MET A 93 3.61 -24.49 -0.37
CA MET A 93 2.49 -25.29 -0.89
C MET A 93 1.34 -25.36 0.12
N GLY A 94 0.13 -25.03 -0.37
CA GLY A 94 -1.10 -25.07 0.42
C GLY A 94 -1.49 -23.77 1.12
N ILE A 95 -0.62 -22.73 1.12
CA ILE A 95 -0.98 -21.40 1.67
C ILE A 95 -1.53 -20.44 0.60
N HIS A 96 -1.60 -20.88 -0.65
CA HIS A 96 -2.16 -20.11 -1.74
C HIS A 96 -3.67 -20.29 -1.86
N ASP A 97 -4.35 -19.28 -2.40
CA ASP A 97 -5.75 -19.29 -2.76
C ASP A 97 -5.91 -18.56 -4.11
N ILE A 98 -5.63 -19.29 -5.17
CA ILE A 98 -5.61 -18.76 -6.53
C ILE A 98 -7.01 -18.78 -7.11
N TYR A 99 -7.56 -17.61 -7.32
CA TYR A 99 -8.83 -17.38 -7.98
C TYR A 99 -8.65 -16.27 -9.03
N GLU A 100 -9.11 -16.52 -10.23
CA GLU A 100 -9.14 -15.52 -11.30
C GLU A 100 -10.53 -14.89 -11.38
N ILE A 101 -10.58 -13.57 -11.28
CA ILE A 101 -11.81 -12.81 -11.50
C ILE A 101 -12.09 -12.79 -13.01
N GLU A 102 -13.33 -13.08 -13.37
CA GLU A 102 -13.79 -12.97 -14.76
C GLU A 102 -13.84 -11.50 -15.23
N ASP A 103 -13.93 -11.33 -16.53
CA ASP A 103 -14.08 -10.00 -17.13
C ASP A 103 -15.36 -9.32 -16.66
N PRO A 104 -15.41 -7.96 -16.62
CA PRO A 104 -16.49 -7.21 -15.99
C PRO A 104 -17.91 -7.63 -16.39
N TRP A 105 -18.11 -8.06 -17.64
CA TRP A 105 -19.41 -8.48 -18.19
C TRP A 105 -19.91 -9.83 -17.68
N PHE A 106 -19.01 -10.66 -17.14
CA PHE A 106 -19.28 -12.03 -16.68
C PHE A 106 -18.94 -12.24 -15.22
N ARG A 107 -18.57 -11.17 -14.53
CA ARG A 107 -18.06 -11.21 -13.16
C ARG A 107 -19.14 -11.59 -12.18
N SER A 108 -18.94 -12.70 -11.47
CA SER A 108 -19.74 -13.09 -10.32
C SER A 108 -19.23 -12.42 -9.04
N PRO A 109 -20.09 -12.17 -8.05
CA PRO A 109 -19.67 -11.68 -6.73
C PRO A 109 -18.65 -12.63 -6.09
N VAL A 110 -17.54 -12.09 -5.61
CA VAL A 110 -16.52 -12.85 -4.88
C VAL A 110 -16.89 -12.80 -3.40
N LEU A 111 -17.37 -13.92 -2.85
CA LEU A 111 -17.84 -14.01 -1.47
C LEU A 111 -16.68 -14.31 -0.52
N ILE A 112 -15.95 -13.27 -0.13
CA ILE A 112 -14.98 -13.30 0.97
C ILE A 112 -15.53 -12.42 2.08
N THR A 113 -15.86 -13.03 3.22
CA THR A 113 -16.41 -12.38 4.42
C THR A 113 -15.46 -12.44 5.61
N HIS A 114 -14.35 -13.17 5.45
CA HIS A 114 -13.29 -13.30 6.43
C HIS A 114 -11.92 -13.40 5.72
N PRO A 115 -10.83 -12.82 6.23
CA PRO A 115 -9.52 -12.84 5.58
C PRO A 115 -9.01 -14.23 5.17
N MET A 116 -9.36 -15.28 5.92
CA MET A 116 -8.94 -16.66 5.65
C MET A 116 -9.92 -17.49 4.84
N GLU A 117 -11.01 -16.89 4.33
CA GLU A 117 -11.98 -17.61 3.51
C GLU A 117 -11.38 -17.95 2.15
N LYS A 118 -11.26 -19.23 1.82
CA LYS A 118 -10.71 -19.71 0.55
C LYS A 118 -11.81 -19.86 -0.48
N ILE A 119 -11.55 -19.37 -1.68
CA ILE A 119 -12.47 -19.43 -2.83
C ILE A 119 -11.85 -20.08 -4.06
N GLY A 120 -10.54 -20.24 -4.07
CA GLY A 120 -9.76 -20.74 -5.20
C GLY A 120 -9.03 -22.05 -4.90
N ARG A 121 -7.92 -22.24 -5.62
CA ARG A 121 -7.07 -23.43 -5.54
C ARG A 121 -5.67 -23.06 -5.02
N PRO A 122 -4.91 -24.01 -4.45
CA PRO A 122 -3.55 -23.72 -3.98
C PRO A 122 -2.49 -23.70 -5.10
N TYR A 123 -2.89 -23.67 -6.37
CA TYR A 123 -2.03 -23.70 -7.55
C TYR A 123 -2.73 -23.05 -8.75
N VAL A 124 -1.94 -22.69 -9.77
CA VAL A 124 -2.45 -22.38 -11.11
C VAL A 124 -2.45 -23.68 -11.91
N GLU A 125 -3.55 -24.03 -12.58
CA GLU A 125 -3.65 -25.24 -13.42
C GLU A 125 -3.67 -24.83 -14.89
N VAL A 126 -2.70 -25.30 -15.67
CA VAL A 126 -2.49 -24.92 -17.06
C VAL A 126 -2.21 -26.11 -17.96
N PRO A 127 -2.59 -26.07 -19.25
CA PRO A 127 -2.13 -27.07 -20.21
C PRO A 127 -0.60 -27.05 -20.32
N ALA A 128 0.03 -28.22 -20.36
CA ALA A 128 1.49 -28.35 -20.40
C ALA A 128 2.14 -27.60 -21.58
N TYR A 129 1.45 -27.50 -22.72
CA TYR A 129 1.94 -26.79 -23.90
C TYR A 129 2.09 -25.27 -23.70
N ARG A 130 1.45 -24.69 -22.65
CA ARG A 130 1.62 -23.28 -22.29
C ARG A 130 2.99 -23.01 -21.67
N ILE A 131 3.63 -24.02 -21.07
CA ILE A 131 4.96 -23.92 -20.51
C ILE A 131 5.97 -24.20 -21.60
N ARG A 132 6.65 -23.17 -22.10
CA ARG A 132 7.61 -23.25 -23.19
C ARG A 132 9.02 -23.58 -22.78
N GLY A 133 9.34 -23.33 -21.54
CA GLY A 133 10.63 -23.68 -20.96
C GLY A 133 10.62 -23.59 -19.45
N ILE A 134 11.50 -24.33 -18.82
CA ILE A 134 11.72 -24.30 -17.38
C ILE A 134 13.18 -23.94 -17.16
N VAL A 135 13.40 -22.89 -16.37
CA VAL A 135 14.72 -22.47 -15.90
C VAL A 135 14.85 -22.89 -14.45
N HIS A 136 15.82 -23.69 -14.13
CA HIS A 136 16.08 -24.11 -12.75
C HIS A 136 17.00 -23.10 -12.08
N THR A 137 16.59 -22.58 -10.94
CA THR A 137 17.37 -21.67 -10.09
C THR A 137 17.37 -22.15 -8.64
N ASP A 138 18.28 -21.62 -7.86
CA ASP A 138 18.38 -21.80 -6.40
C ASP A 138 18.85 -20.46 -5.83
N LEU A 139 18.00 -19.43 -5.93
CA LEU A 139 18.32 -18.06 -5.60
C LEU A 139 17.34 -17.54 -4.54
N PRO A 140 17.83 -16.89 -3.47
CA PRO A 140 16.96 -16.24 -2.50
C PRO A 140 16.29 -15.01 -3.11
N ASP A 141 15.11 -14.67 -2.57
CA ASP A 141 14.46 -13.39 -2.89
C ASP A 141 15.32 -12.21 -2.41
N GLU A 142 15.47 -11.21 -3.26
CA GLU A 142 16.22 -9.98 -2.94
C GLU A 142 15.29 -8.87 -2.42
N ALA A 143 14.60 -9.09 -1.31
CA ALA A 143 13.90 -8.01 -0.63
C ALA A 143 14.83 -7.27 0.35
N ARG A 144 14.69 -5.95 0.41
CA ARG A 144 15.46 -5.14 1.36
C ARG A 144 14.93 -5.32 2.78
N SER A 145 15.83 -5.54 3.72
CA SER A 145 15.49 -5.48 5.15
C SER A 145 14.91 -4.12 5.50
N MET A 146 13.90 -4.12 6.37
CA MET A 146 13.30 -2.89 6.87
C MET A 146 14.24 -2.16 7.82
N THR A 147 14.25 -0.84 7.76
CA THR A 147 14.97 -0.03 8.74
C THR A 147 14.27 -0.08 10.10
N ALA A 148 15.06 -0.09 11.17
CA ALA A 148 14.53 -0.08 12.52
C ALA A 148 13.59 1.13 12.77
N PRO A 149 12.54 0.97 13.61
CA PRO A 149 11.64 2.05 13.95
C PRO A 149 12.38 3.24 14.57
N THR A 150 12.09 4.44 14.08
CA THR A 150 12.57 5.70 14.66
C THR A 150 11.64 6.18 15.76
N GLU A 151 12.07 7.15 16.56
CA GLU A 151 11.21 7.79 17.56
C GLU A 151 9.97 8.44 16.92
N VAL A 152 10.13 9.05 15.74
CA VAL A 152 9.04 9.64 14.97
C VAL A 152 8.00 8.58 14.60
N THR A 153 8.43 7.45 14.02
CA THR A 153 7.50 6.38 13.61
C THR A 153 6.84 5.69 14.80
N ARG A 154 7.52 5.56 15.96
CA ARG A 154 6.90 5.05 17.19
C ARG A 154 5.81 5.98 17.71
N ARG A 155 6.03 7.30 17.70
CA ARG A 155 5.01 8.29 18.09
C ARG A 155 3.81 8.28 17.16
N ILE A 156 4.03 8.20 15.86
CA ILE A 156 2.93 8.04 14.88
C ILE A 156 2.12 6.78 15.22
N GLY A 157 2.79 5.64 15.47
CA GLY A 157 2.12 4.40 15.85
C GLY A 157 1.32 4.52 17.14
N ALA A 158 1.86 5.18 18.17
CA ALA A 158 1.13 5.42 19.41
C ALA A 158 -0.11 6.31 19.21
N ASN A 159 0.00 7.37 18.41
CA ASN A 159 -1.12 8.25 18.07
C ASN A 159 -2.22 7.50 17.30
N VAL A 160 -1.84 6.64 16.34
CA VAL A 160 -2.81 5.80 15.61
C VAL A 160 -3.46 4.77 16.54
N ALA A 161 -2.70 4.14 17.45
CA ALA A 161 -3.26 3.19 18.42
C ALA A 161 -4.31 3.86 19.33
N GLU A 162 -4.01 5.07 19.84
CA GLU A 162 -4.97 5.84 20.63
C GLU A 162 -6.22 6.21 19.82
N PHE A 163 -6.04 6.63 18.58
CA PHE A 163 -7.15 6.95 17.68
C PHE A 163 -8.05 5.74 17.40
N LEU A 164 -7.47 4.56 17.15
CA LEU A 164 -8.23 3.31 16.99
C LEU A 164 -8.96 2.94 18.28
N ARG A 165 -8.30 3.05 19.44
CA ARG A 165 -8.93 2.83 20.75
C ARG A 165 -10.15 3.73 20.95
N TRP A 166 -10.01 5.01 20.65
CA TRP A 166 -11.11 5.98 20.73
C TRP A 166 -12.28 5.61 19.82
N ASN A 167 -12.01 5.19 18.56
CA ASN A 167 -13.04 4.73 17.63
C ASN A 167 -13.75 3.47 18.13
N MET A 168 -13.02 2.52 18.73
CA MET A 168 -13.61 1.33 19.35
C MET A 168 -14.48 1.65 20.56
N GLN A 169 -14.05 2.57 21.42
CA GLN A 169 -14.83 3.00 22.58
C GLN A 169 -16.16 3.66 22.20
N ARG A 170 -16.22 4.31 21.04
CA ARG A 170 -17.44 4.94 20.51
C ARG A 170 -18.30 4.00 19.65
N GLY A 171 -17.86 2.76 19.44
CA GLY A 171 -18.58 1.79 18.63
C GLY A 171 -18.48 2.02 17.13
N TYR A 172 -17.57 2.86 16.66
CA TYR A 172 -17.30 3.06 15.22
C TYR A 172 -16.50 1.89 14.63
N ILE A 173 -15.74 1.19 15.47
CA ILE A 173 -15.03 -0.04 15.12
C ILE A 173 -15.40 -1.11 16.15
N TYR A 174 -15.82 -2.28 15.67
CA TYR A 174 -16.08 -3.44 16.53
C TYR A 174 -14.74 -4.13 16.87
N ARG A 175 -14.44 -4.24 18.20
CA ARG A 175 -13.19 -4.83 18.69
C ARG A 175 -12.91 -6.22 18.11
N ASP A 176 -13.92 -7.05 18.00
CA ASP A 176 -13.79 -8.45 17.56
C ASP A 176 -13.72 -8.61 16.04
N LYS A 177 -13.78 -7.49 15.29
CA LYS A 177 -13.76 -7.47 13.82
C LYS A 177 -12.71 -6.52 13.27
N LEU A 178 -11.68 -6.21 14.03
CA LEU A 178 -10.62 -5.33 13.55
C LEU A 178 -9.81 -6.04 12.46
N ILE A 179 -9.85 -5.50 11.26
CA ILE A 179 -9.04 -5.93 10.11
C ILE A 179 -8.21 -4.73 9.67
N LEU A 180 -6.90 -4.89 9.66
CA LEU A 180 -5.97 -3.83 9.26
C LEU A 180 -5.37 -4.13 7.88
N GLN A 181 -5.17 -3.09 7.10
CA GLN A 181 -4.26 -3.07 5.96
C GLN A 181 -3.08 -2.17 6.31
N SER A 182 -1.90 -2.55 5.90
CA SER A 182 -0.70 -1.73 6.06
C SER A 182 -0.02 -1.51 4.72
N GLY A 183 0.32 -0.27 4.43
CA GLY A 183 1.11 0.10 3.26
C GLY A 183 2.55 -0.43 3.32
N VAL A 184 3.31 -0.20 2.26
CA VAL A 184 4.71 -0.64 2.12
C VAL A 184 5.66 0.39 2.75
N GLY A 185 6.70 -0.10 3.39
CA GLY A 185 7.83 0.71 3.87
C GLY A 185 8.03 0.66 5.37
N SER A 186 9.22 1.10 5.79
CA SER A 186 9.65 1.05 7.19
C SER A 186 8.73 1.80 8.14
N GLY A 187 8.14 2.91 7.68
CA GLY A 187 7.19 3.70 8.47
C GLY A 187 5.91 2.93 8.76
N ALA A 188 5.28 2.35 7.72
CA ALA A 188 4.06 1.55 7.84
C ALA A 188 4.29 0.31 8.72
N ASN A 189 5.40 -0.39 8.49
CA ASN A 189 5.80 -1.55 9.29
C ASN A 189 5.99 -1.19 10.78
N ALA A 190 6.62 -0.06 11.07
CA ALA A 190 6.83 0.42 12.44
C ALA A 190 5.50 0.82 13.13
N VAL A 191 4.59 1.45 12.40
CA VAL A 191 3.25 1.79 12.92
C VAL A 191 2.47 0.52 13.26
N LEU A 192 2.50 -0.46 12.37
CA LEU A 192 1.81 -1.73 12.61
C LEU A 192 2.40 -2.48 13.81
N GLY A 193 3.73 -2.47 13.98
CA GLY A 193 4.39 -3.00 15.16
C GLY A 193 3.92 -2.32 16.46
N ALA A 194 3.88 -1.00 16.46
CA ALA A 194 3.39 -0.24 17.60
C ALA A 194 1.91 -0.54 17.93
N LEU A 195 1.08 -0.79 16.92
CA LEU A 195 -0.31 -1.24 17.13
C LEU A 195 -0.36 -2.63 17.74
N GLY A 196 0.46 -3.55 17.23
CA GLY A 196 0.55 -4.91 17.76
C GLY A 196 1.02 -4.96 19.22
N ASP A 197 1.95 -4.09 19.61
CA ASP A 197 2.49 -4.02 20.96
C ASP A 197 1.56 -3.25 21.93
N SER A 198 0.57 -2.52 21.42
CA SER A 198 -0.34 -1.73 22.25
C SER A 198 -1.37 -2.60 22.98
N PRO A 199 -1.50 -2.50 24.30
CA PRO A 199 -2.54 -3.21 25.06
C PRO A 199 -3.95 -2.68 24.77
N ASP A 200 -4.06 -1.49 24.22
CA ASP A 200 -5.33 -0.85 23.87
C ASP A 200 -5.95 -1.41 22.60
N VAL A 201 -5.14 -1.98 21.71
CA VAL A 201 -5.57 -2.61 20.47
C VAL A 201 -5.83 -4.10 20.73
N PRO A 202 -7.01 -4.65 20.36
CA PRO A 202 -7.30 -6.07 20.48
C PRO A 202 -6.43 -6.90 19.51
N ASN A 203 -6.47 -8.22 19.62
CA ASN A 203 -5.97 -9.07 18.55
C ASN A 203 -6.77 -8.80 17.28
N PHE A 204 -6.10 -8.80 16.13
CA PHE A 204 -6.68 -8.36 14.87
C PHE A 204 -6.31 -9.28 13.70
N HIS A 205 -7.00 -9.10 12.60
CA HIS A 205 -6.69 -9.73 11.32
C HIS A 205 -5.98 -8.74 10.39
N ILE A 206 -5.26 -9.26 9.41
CA ILE A 206 -4.67 -8.47 8.33
C ILE A 206 -5.25 -8.92 6.99
N TYR A 207 -5.61 -7.94 6.17
CA TYR A 207 -5.93 -8.11 4.76
C TYR A 207 -5.23 -6.99 3.99
N THR A 208 -4.18 -7.32 3.22
CA THR A 208 -3.27 -6.34 2.66
C THR A 208 -2.71 -6.77 1.31
N GLU A 209 -2.15 -5.83 0.55
CA GLU A 209 -1.41 -6.08 -0.69
C GLU A 209 -0.12 -6.87 -0.43
N VAL A 210 0.71 -6.39 0.49
CA VAL A 210 1.99 -7.00 0.84
C VAL A 210 2.13 -7.18 2.34
N LEU A 211 2.83 -8.23 2.74
CA LEU A 211 3.14 -8.51 4.13
C LEU A 211 4.65 -8.38 4.35
N GLN A 212 5.02 -7.60 5.37
CA GLN A 212 6.41 -7.33 5.76
C GLN A 212 6.78 -8.12 7.03
N GLU A 213 7.96 -7.85 7.63
CA GLU A 213 8.47 -8.62 8.77
C GLU A 213 7.60 -8.51 10.01
N GLU A 214 7.14 -7.31 10.35
CA GLU A 214 6.45 -7.05 11.61
C GLU A 214 5.12 -7.81 11.76
N PRO A 215 4.24 -7.85 10.76
CA PRO A 215 3.08 -8.74 10.77
C PRO A 215 3.39 -10.21 11.06
N LEU A 216 4.50 -10.72 10.53
CA LEU A 216 4.89 -12.12 10.74
C LEU A 216 5.31 -12.37 12.19
N ARG A 217 6.06 -11.45 12.82
CA ARG A 217 6.34 -11.47 14.25
C ARG A 217 5.03 -11.51 15.06
N LEU A 218 4.10 -10.61 14.73
CA LEU A 218 2.81 -10.50 15.43
C LEU A 218 1.91 -11.74 15.26
N ILE A 219 2.01 -12.47 14.14
CA ILE A 219 1.33 -13.77 13.97
C ILE A 219 1.89 -14.79 14.96
N ARG A 220 3.21 -14.89 15.11
CA ARG A 220 3.85 -15.82 16.06
C ARG A 220 3.48 -15.50 17.51
N GLU A 221 3.41 -14.23 17.84
CA GLU A 221 3.02 -13.75 19.17
C GLU A 221 1.49 -13.86 19.44
N GLY A 222 0.71 -14.22 18.42
CA GLY A 222 -0.74 -14.36 18.55
C GLY A 222 -1.51 -13.03 18.59
N ARG A 223 -0.84 -11.91 18.30
CA ARG A 223 -1.46 -10.59 18.19
C ARG A 223 -2.21 -10.43 16.86
N VAL A 224 -1.62 -10.92 15.78
CA VAL A 224 -2.29 -11.10 14.50
C VAL A 224 -2.88 -12.50 14.44
N VAL A 225 -4.20 -12.58 14.41
CA VAL A 225 -4.95 -13.84 14.37
C VAL A 225 -4.74 -14.55 13.04
N SER A 226 -4.81 -13.79 11.94
CA SER A 226 -4.55 -14.28 10.60
C SER A 226 -4.23 -13.13 9.63
N ALA A 227 -3.56 -13.46 8.53
CA ALA A 227 -3.21 -12.52 7.47
C ALA A 227 -3.49 -13.10 6.08
N SER A 228 -4.11 -12.29 5.22
CA SER A 228 -4.30 -12.54 3.79
C SER A 228 -3.59 -11.46 2.98
N THR A 229 -2.77 -11.84 1.99
CA THR A 229 -1.91 -10.92 1.27
C THR A 229 -1.67 -11.37 -0.18
N GLY A 230 -1.18 -10.47 -1.02
CA GLY A 230 -0.72 -10.77 -2.38
C GLY A 230 0.73 -11.23 -2.46
N ALA A 231 1.57 -10.82 -1.49
CA ALA A 231 2.98 -11.17 -1.46
C ALA A 231 3.59 -11.03 -0.06
N LEU A 232 4.63 -11.84 0.20
CA LEU A 232 5.57 -11.64 1.30
C LEU A 232 6.74 -10.79 0.78
N THR A 233 6.90 -9.59 1.32
CA THR A 233 7.99 -8.68 0.96
C THR A 233 8.90 -8.50 2.17
N ILE A 234 9.70 -9.52 2.41
CA ILE A 234 10.59 -9.66 3.57
C ILE A 234 11.99 -10.05 3.12
N SER A 235 13.00 -9.82 3.95
CA SER A 235 14.36 -10.23 3.63
C SER A 235 14.48 -11.74 3.46
N SER A 236 15.49 -12.20 2.73
CA SER A 236 15.74 -13.62 2.51
C SER A 236 16.01 -14.37 3.83
N GLU A 237 16.66 -13.73 4.81
CA GLU A 237 16.87 -14.30 6.14
C GLU A 237 15.54 -14.54 6.86
N HIS A 238 14.64 -13.55 6.88
CA HIS A 238 13.32 -13.69 7.49
C HIS A 238 12.44 -14.69 6.74
N LEU A 239 12.52 -14.73 5.41
CA LEU A 239 11.76 -15.71 4.63
C LEU A 239 12.23 -17.14 4.93
N LYS A 240 13.53 -17.34 5.11
CA LYS A 240 14.09 -18.63 5.56
C LYS A 240 13.60 -19.01 6.96
N GLU A 241 13.52 -18.05 7.89
CA GLU A 241 12.94 -18.27 9.22
C GLU A 241 11.46 -18.67 9.13
N VAL A 242 10.68 -18.02 8.28
CA VAL A 242 9.27 -18.38 8.01
C VAL A 242 9.18 -19.82 7.51
N TYR A 243 10.04 -20.24 6.58
CA TYR A 243 10.06 -21.61 6.06
C TYR A 243 10.39 -22.64 7.13
N GLN A 244 11.34 -22.34 8.00
CA GLN A 244 11.71 -23.23 9.12
C GLN A 244 10.58 -23.40 10.15
N ASN A 245 9.71 -22.40 10.27
CA ASN A 245 8.60 -22.36 11.24
C ASN A 245 7.22 -22.36 10.55
N MET A 246 7.11 -22.94 9.36
CA MET A 246 5.91 -22.83 8.53
C MET A 246 4.64 -23.34 9.22
N ASP A 247 4.75 -24.28 10.15
CA ASP A 247 3.61 -24.81 10.90
C ASP A 247 2.95 -23.75 11.79
N GLU A 248 3.68 -22.71 12.22
CA GLU A 248 3.12 -21.58 12.96
C GLU A 248 2.25 -20.66 12.08
N TYR A 249 2.52 -20.66 10.77
CA TYR A 249 1.83 -19.82 9.78
C TYR A 249 0.70 -20.53 9.04
N ARG A 250 0.77 -21.90 8.93
CA ARG A 250 -0.29 -22.67 8.29
C ARG A 250 -1.63 -22.45 8.98
N GLY A 251 -2.67 -22.16 8.19
CA GLY A 251 -3.99 -21.81 8.73
C GLY A 251 -4.12 -20.37 9.23
N ARG A 252 -3.05 -19.60 9.26
CA ARG A 252 -3.06 -18.18 9.65
C ARG A 252 -2.57 -17.25 8.54
N LEU A 253 -1.91 -17.77 7.50
CA LEU A 253 -1.37 -17.02 6.37
C LEU A 253 -1.98 -17.53 5.08
N LEU A 254 -2.40 -16.61 4.21
CA LEU A 254 -3.00 -16.91 2.91
C LEU A 254 -2.49 -15.95 1.84
N LEU A 255 -1.98 -16.52 0.73
CA LEU A 255 -1.48 -15.74 -0.41
C LEU A 255 -2.49 -15.77 -1.57
N ARG A 256 -2.81 -14.60 -2.13
CA ARG A 256 -3.84 -14.41 -3.15
C ARG A 256 -3.31 -13.63 -4.36
N PRO A 257 -3.91 -13.79 -5.55
CA PRO A 257 -3.65 -12.88 -6.68
C PRO A 257 -3.99 -11.43 -6.31
N SER A 258 -3.27 -10.47 -6.92
CA SER A 258 -3.45 -9.04 -6.66
C SER A 258 -4.88 -8.56 -6.93
N GLU A 259 -5.59 -9.15 -7.89
CA GLU A 259 -7.00 -8.86 -8.16
C GLU A 259 -7.94 -9.23 -7.00
N ILE A 260 -7.53 -10.15 -6.11
CA ILE A 260 -8.30 -10.53 -4.92
C ILE A 260 -7.83 -9.73 -3.72
N SER A 261 -6.51 -9.65 -3.47
CA SER A 261 -5.98 -8.87 -2.35
C SER A 261 -6.32 -7.38 -2.42
N ASN A 262 -6.45 -6.85 -3.64
CA ASN A 262 -6.75 -5.44 -3.90
C ASN A 262 -8.17 -5.22 -4.43
N CYS A 263 -9.06 -6.21 -4.33
CA CYS A 263 -10.42 -6.11 -4.84
C CYS A 263 -11.25 -5.10 -4.03
N PRO A 264 -11.75 -4.01 -4.66
CA PRO A 264 -12.54 -2.98 -3.97
C PRO A 264 -13.77 -3.52 -3.23
N GLU A 265 -14.50 -4.46 -3.83
CA GLU A 265 -15.69 -5.07 -3.24
C GLU A 265 -15.36 -5.85 -1.96
N ILE A 266 -14.25 -6.57 -1.94
CA ILE A 266 -13.79 -7.36 -0.80
C ILE A 266 -13.32 -6.42 0.32
N ILE A 267 -12.53 -5.40 -0.02
CA ILE A 267 -12.02 -4.40 0.93
C ILE A 267 -13.20 -3.74 1.66
N ALA A 268 -14.19 -3.26 0.91
CA ALA A 268 -15.39 -2.63 1.48
C ALA A 268 -16.21 -3.60 2.35
N ARG A 269 -16.41 -4.85 1.90
CA ARG A 269 -17.18 -5.85 2.63
C ARG A 269 -16.51 -6.28 3.94
N LEU A 270 -15.19 -6.38 3.96
CA LEU A 270 -14.43 -6.74 5.15
C LEU A 270 -14.40 -5.64 6.19
N GLY A 271 -14.71 -4.39 5.83
CA GLY A 271 -14.67 -3.25 6.75
C GLY A 271 -13.25 -2.93 7.24
N ILE A 272 -12.30 -2.86 6.30
CA ILE A 272 -10.88 -2.70 6.59
C ILE A 272 -10.58 -1.30 7.14
N CYS A 273 -9.70 -1.19 8.13
CA CYS A 273 -9.02 0.03 8.49
C CYS A 273 -7.68 0.08 7.74
N SER A 274 -7.54 1.00 6.78
CA SER A 274 -6.33 1.11 5.96
C SER A 274 -5.32 2.09 6.56
N LEU A 275 -4.05 1.68 6.52
CA LEU A 275 -2.90 2.48 6.96
C LEU A 275 -1.96 2.66 5.78
N ASN A 276 -2.00 3.83 5.16
CA ASN A 276 -1.15 4.19 4.03
C ASN A 276 -0.17 5.31 4.40
N THR A 277 0.87 5.51 3.59
CA THR A 277 1.89 6.53 3.83
C THR A 277 1.77 7.66 2.82
N ALA A 278 1.78 8.90 3.30
CA ALA A 278 1.82 10.10 2.48
C ALA A 278 3.25 10.66 2.34
N LEU A 279 3.55 11.26 1.18
CA LEU A 279 4.69 12.15 0.99
C LEU A 279 4.35 13.57 1.43
N GLU A 280 3.16 14.05 1.05
CA GLU A 280 2.63 15.34 1.45
C GLU A 280 1.10 15.30 1.54
N VAL A 281 0.54 16.17 2.36
CA VAL A 281 -0.89 16.36 2.59
C VAL A 281 -1.17 17.86 2.57
N ASP A 282 -2.21 18.32 1.87
CA ASP A 282 -2.57 19.72 1.97
C ASP A 282 -3.51 20.02 3.15
N ILE A 283 -3.70 21.31 3.42
CA ILE A 283 -4.52 21.76 4.56
C ILE A 283 -5.99 21.38 4.48
N TYR A 284 -6.45 20.76 3.39
CA TYR A 284 -7.83 20.29 3.22
C TYR A 284 -7.95 18.77 3.19
N GLY A 285 -6.80 18.06 3.14
CA GLY A 285 -6.77 16.60 3.24
C GLY A 285 -6.60 15.87 1.92
N HIS A 286 -6.21 16.55 0.82
CA HIS A 286 -5.70 15.86 -0.34
C HIS A 286 -4.35 15.23 -0.01
N VAL A 287 -4.06 14.06 -0.57
CA VAL A 287 -2.83 13.32 -0.31
C VAL A 287 -2.07 13.04 -1.61
N ASN A 288 -0.78 13.34 -1.57
CA ASN A 288 0.20 12.90 -2.54
C ASN A 288 1.08 11.82 -1.88
N SER A 289 1.09 10.64 -2.46
CA SER A 289 1.91 9.50 -2.03
C SER A 289 2.97 9.09 -3.04
N THR A 290 3.02 9.72 -4.21
CA THR A 290 3.82 9.25 -5.35
C THR A 290 4.85 10.22 -5.89
N LYS A 291 4.61 11.54 -5.88
CA LYS A 291 5.45 12.54 -6.55
C LYS A 291 6.11 13.50 -5.57
N VAL A 292 7.39 13.75 -5.74
CA VAL A 292 8.14 14.78 -5.00
C VAL A 292 8.12 16.08 -5.79
N CYS A 293 7.67 17.17 -5.15
CA CYS A 293 7.51 18.48 -5.77
C CYS A 293 6.79 18.43 -7.14
N GLY A 294 5.72 17.65 -7.19
CA GLY A 294 4.78 17.55 -8.33
C GLY A 294 5.25 16.75 -9.54
N SER A 295 6.55 16.64 -9.76
CA SER A 295 7.06 16.12 -11.04
C SER A 295 7.85 14.82 -10.91
N ARG A 296 8.61 14.66 -9.83
CA ARG A 296 9.53 13.55 -9.69
C ARG A 296 8.85 12.36 -9.05
N MET A 297 8.60 11.32 -9.83
CA MET A 297 8.01 10.09 -9.33
C MET A 297 8.94 9.38 -8.35
N MET A 298 8.43 9.10 -7.17
CA MET A 298 9.06 8.26 -6.14
C MET A 298 8.67 6.79 -6.32
N ASN A 299 7.37 6.54 -6.47
CA ASN A 299 6.74 5.25 -6.72
C ASN A 299 5.47 5.47 -7.55
N GLY A 300 4.86 4.41 -8.09
CA GLY A 300 3.49 4.43 -8.55
C GLY A 300 2.49 4.37 -7.39
N VAL A 301 1.21 4.53 -7.69
CA VAL A 301 0.13 4.51 -6.70
C VAL A 301 0.00 3.13 -6.01
N GLY A 302 0.36 2.06 -6.71
CA GLY A 302 0.24 0.68 -6.21
C GLY A 302 -1.20 0.33 -5.82
N GLY A 303 -1.36 -0.27 -4.66
CA GLY A 303 -2.67 -0.60 -4.07
C GLY A 303 -3.23 0.47 -3.13
N SER A 304 -2.53 1.60 -2.98
CA SER A 304 -2.93 2.63 -2.01
C SER A 304 -4.35 3.12 -2.25
N ALA A 305 -4.73 3.42 -3.50
CA ALA A 305 -6.08 3.88 -3.82
C ALA A 305 -7.13 2.76 -3.71
N ASP A 306 -6.76 1.50 -4.00
CA ASP A 306 -7.66 0.36 -3.83
C ASP A 306 -8.17 0.28 -2.38
N PHE A 307 -7.26 0.42 -1.42
CA PHE A 307 -7.61 0.40 0.00
C PHE A 307 -8.22 1.71 0.47
N THR A 308 -7.61 2.86 0.17
CA THR A 308 -8.07 4.17 0.64
C THR A 308 -9.52 4.44 0.24
N ASN A 309 -9.88 4.17 -1.02
CA ASN A 309 -11.20 4.50 -1.54
C ASN A 309 -12.32 3.54 -1.07
N ASN A 310 -11.94 2.38 -0.51
CA ASN A 310 -12.88 1.30 -0.17
C ASN A 310 -12.81 0.87 1.30
N ALA A 311 -11.87 1.40 2.07
CA ALA A 311 -11.77 1.10 3.50
C ALA A 311 -12.95 1.70 4.28
N MET A 312 -13.29 1.06 5.39
CA MET A 312 -14.24 1.60 6.38
C MET A 312 -13.64 2.82 7.09
N LEU A 313 -12.34 2.81 7.31
CA LEU A 313 -11.56 3.90 7.90
C LEU A 313 -10.22 4.00 7.18
N SER A 314 -9.98 5.13 6.53
CA SER A 314 -8.77 5.42 5.76
C SER A 314 -7.86 6.37 6.55
N ILE A 315 -6.69 5.89 6.95
CA ILE A 315 -5.70 6.65 7.71
C ILE A 315 -4.42 6.79 6.88
N PHE A 316 -3.96 8.01 6.68
CA PHE A 316 -2.63 8.26 6.15
C PHE A 316 -1.67 8.66 7.26
N THR A 317 -0.46 8.13 7.18
CA THR A 317 0.62 8.45 8.12
C THR A 317 1.76 9.14 7.40
N CYS A 318 2.35 10.16 8.00
CA CYS A 318 3.59 10.77 7.53
C CYS A 318 4.38 11.37 8.69
N ALA A 319 5.70 11.33 8.61
CA ALA A 319 6.50 12.22 9.44
C ALA A 319 6.16 13.67 9.06
N SER A 320 6.01 14.57 10.03
CA SER A 320 5.61 15.95 9.78
C SER A 320 6.60 16.72 8.91
N THR A 321 7.85 16.26 8.83
CA THR A 321 8.91 16.85 8.00
C THR A 321 9.78 15.81 7.34
N ALA A 322 10.45 16.22 6.25
CA ALA A 322 11.48 15.46 5.56
C ALA A 322 12.75 16.31 5.39
N LYS A 323 13.85 15.68 4.92
CA LYS A 323 15.13 16.35 4.63
C LYS A 323 15.65 17.22 5.79
N ASN A 324 15.75 16.62 6.98
CA ASN A 324 16.21 17.28 8.20
C ASN A 324 15.40 18.55 8.55
N GLY A 325 14.08 18.49 8.37
CA GLY A 325 13.16 19.58 8.69
C GLY A 325 13.00 20.64 7.60
N CYS A 326 13.69 20.53 6.47
CA CYS A 326 13.62 21.53 5.39
C CYS A 326 12.34 21.42 4.52
N ILE A 327 11.63 20.29 4.59
CA ILE A 327 10.38 20.06 3.86
C ILE A 327 9.27 19.76 4.88
N SER A 328 8.17 20.48 4.81
CA SER A 328 6.94 20.15 5.52
C SER A 328 6.16 19.10 4.75
N SER A 329 5.66 18.08 5.44
CA SER A 329 4.74 17.12 4.84
C SER A 329 3.31 17.64 4.80
N ILE A 330 2.97 18.67 5.59
CA ILE A 330 1.70 19.38 5.49
C ILE A 330 1.94 20.70 4.76
N VAL A 331 1.23 20.91 3.67
CA VAL A 331 1.46 22.02 2.72
C VAL A 331 0.16 22.78 2.41
N PRO A 332 0.22 23.99 1.85
CA PRO A 332 -0.97 24.71 1.42
C PRO A 332 -1.83 24.01 0.37
N PHE A 333 -1.18 23.39 -0.62
CA PHE A 333 -1.81 22.64 -1.69
C PHE A 333 -0.85 21.54 -2.15
N CYS A 334 -1.34 20.29 -2.31
CA CYS A 334 -0.54 19.19 -2.81
C CYS A 334 -0.02 19.46 -4.21
N SER A 335 1.26 19.22 -4.43
CA SER A 335 1.90 19.38 -5.74
C SER A 335 1.48 18.31 -6.75
N HIS A 336 0.89 17.23 -6.26
CA HIS A 336 0.22 16.15 -7.00
C HIS A 336 -0.86 15.55 -6.09
N VAL A 337 -1.97 15.08 -6.65
CA VAL A 337 -3.06 14.48 -5.86
C VAL A 337 -3.27 13.05 -6.32
N ASP A 338 -2.93 12.11 -5.45
CA ASP A 338 -3.24 10.69 -5.63
C ASP A 338 -4.59 10.33 -4.99
N HIS A 339 -4.90 10.98 -3.84
CA HIS A 339 -6.14 10.76 -3.10
C HIS A 339 -6.80 12.09 -2.77
N THR A 340 -8.07 12.22 -3.13
CA THR A 340 -8.85 13.42 -2.81
C THR A 340 -9.31 13.38 -1.35
N GLU A 341 -9.59 14.55 -0.80
CA GLU A 341 -10.08 14.74 0.58
C GLU A 341 -11.35 13.94 0.91
N HIS A 342 -12.07 13.48 -0.12
CA HIS A 342 -13.31 12.70 0.05
C HIS A 342 -13.07 11.26 0.55
N TYR A 343 -11.88 10.72 0.31
CA TYR A 343 -11.51 9.35 0.67
C TYR A 343 -10.52 9.27 1.83
N VAL A 344 -10.14 10.43 2.39
CA VAL A 344 -9.17 10.50 3.49
C VAL A 344 -9.90 10.85 4.78
N ASP A 345 -10.01 9.85 5.67
CA ASP A 345 -10.71 10.00 6.95
C ASP A 345 -9.83 10.60 8.04
N ALA A 346 -8.56 10.23 8.07
CA ALA A 346 -7.64 10.75 9.10
C ALA A 346 -6.20 10.85 8.58
N ILE A 347 -5.48 11.83 9.13
CA ILE A 347 -4.03 12.00 8.93
C ILE A 347 -3.35 11.91 10.29
N ALA A 348 -2.27 11.11 10.36
CA ALA A 348 -1.47 10.96 11.58
C ALA A 348 -0.02 11.39 11.34
N THR A 349 0.48 12.23 12.24
CA THR A 349 1.88 12.59 12.36
C THR A 349 2.38 12.26 13.78
N GLU A 350 3.65 12.49 14.08
CA GLU A 350 4.20 12.38 15.43
C GLU A 350 3.61 13.42 16.43
N TYR A 351 2.86 14.40 15.93
CA TYR A 351 2.20 15.45 16.75
C TYR A 351 0.72 15.19 17.02
N GLY A 352 0.14 14.13 16.48
CA GLY A 352 -1.25 13.73 16.70
C GLY A 352 -1.94 13.19 15.47
N VAL A 353 -3.26 13.01 15.60
CA VAL A 353 -4.16 12.59 14.51
C VAL A 353 -5.21 13.67 14.27
N ALA A 354 -5.35 14.07 13.02
CA ALA A 354 -6.47 14.87 12.54
C ALA A 354 -7.56 13.92 12.02
N ASP A 355 -8.66 13.76 12.75
CA ASP A 355 -9.87 13.10 12.28
C ASP A 355 -10.65 14.10 11.39
N LEU A 356 -10.70 13.81 10.10
CA LEU A 356 -11.28 14.72 9.10
C LEU A 356 -12.75 14.42 8.81
N ARG A 357 -13.29 13.35 9.39
CA ARG A 357 -14.68 12.93 9.16
C ARG A 357 -15.65 13.94 9.73
N GLY A 358 -16.65 14.33 8.93
CA GLY A 358 -17.67 15.28 9.34
C GLY A 358 -17.22 16.74 9.43
N LEU A 359 -15.95 17.05 9.11
CA LEU A 359 -15.41 18.40 9.17
C LEU A 359 -15.63 19.15 7.84
N CYS A 360 -16.00 20.41 7.93
CA CYS A 360 -15.98 21.33 6.79
C CYS A 360 -14.52 21.75 6.46
N ALA A 361 -14.30 22.37 5.28
CA ALA A 361 -12.96 22.75 4.82
C ALA A 361 -12.18 23.61 5.84
N THR A 362 -12.85 24.53 6.51
CA THR A 362 -12.22 25.37 7.55
C THR A 362 -11.74 24.54 8.73
N GLU A 363 -12.57 23.63 9.23
CA GLU A 363 -12.25 22.75 10.35
C GLU A 363 -11.13 21.76 9.98
N ARG A 364 -11.13 21.26 8.74
CA ARG A 364 -10.02 20.41 8.23
C ARG A 364 -8.69 21.16 8.24
N ALA A 365 -8.68 22.42 7.76
CA ALA A 365 -7.45 23.23 7.77
C ALA A 365 -6.91 23.45 9.19
N GLU A 366 -7.78 23.75 10.15
CA GLU A 366 -7.41 23.90 11.55
C GLU A 366 -6.83 22.59 12.12
N ALA A 367 -7.50 21.47 11.88
CA ALA A 367 -7.07 20.15 12.37
C ALA A 367 -5.71 19.73 11.78
N LEU A 368 -5.50 19.93 10.49
CA LEU A 368 -4.26 19.55 9.80
C LEU A 368 -3.09 20.47 10.18
N ILE A 369 -3.31 21.78 10.32
CA ILE A 369 -2.29 22.71 10.81
C ILE A 369 -1.87 22.35 12.25
N ALA A 370 -2.80 21.89 13.09
CA ALA A 370 -2.51 21.51 14.47
C ALA A 370 -1.54 20.33 14.59
N ILE A 371 -1.54 19.39 13.63
CA ILE A 371 -0.65 18.22 13.62
C ILE A 371 0.60 18.43 12.76
N ALA A 372 0.79 19.59 12.12
CA ALA A 372 2.02 19.95 11.42
C ALA A 372 3.19 20.12 12.41
N HIS A 373 4.42 20.08 11.88
CA HIS A 373 5.60 20.38 12.69
C HIS A 373 5.49 21.81 13.28
N PRO A 374 5.86 22.03 14.55
CA PRO A 374 5.74 23.34 15.21
C PRO A 374 6.30 24.52 14.41
N ASP A 375 7.46 24.34 13.75
CA ASP A 375 8.08 25.40 12.92
C ASP A 375 7.21 25.80 11.71
N TYR A 376 6.38 24.88 11.23
CA TYR A 376 5.55 25.11 10.04
C TYR A 376 4.14 25.59 10.36
N ARG A 377 3.66 25.39 11.60
CA ARG A 377 2.30 25.85 12.00
C ARG A 377 2.06 27.34 11.76
N PRO A 378 2.98 28.25 12.16
CA PRO A 378 2.82 29.66 11.87
C PRO A 378 2.80 29.98 10.37
N ILE A 379 3.64 29.27 9.59
CA ILE A 379 3.75 29.47 8.14
C ILE A 379 2.44 29.05 7.46
N LEU A 380 1.92 27.86 7.80
CA LEU A 380 0.65 27.36 7.27
C LEU A 380 -0.53 28.21 7.70
N ARG A 381 -0.53 28.72 8.95
CA ARG A 381 -1.55 29.65 9.47
C ARG A 381 -1.57 30.94 8.65
N ALA A 382 -0.40 31.53 8.40
CA ALA A 382 -0.27 32.75 7.61
C ALA A 382 -0.80 32.55 6.16
N TYR A 383 -0.49 31.39 5.53
CA TYR A 383 -1.10 31.05 4.25
C TYR A 383 -2.62 30.96 4.35
N TYR A 384 -3.14 30.25 5.33
CA TYR A 384 -4.57 30.03 5.49
C TYR A 384 -5.32 31.37 5.70
N ASP A 385 -4.76 32.27 6.50
CA ASP A 385 -5.31 33.61 6.72
C ASP A 385 -5.28 34.45 5.44
N LEU A 386 -4.23 34.33 4.62
CA LEU A 386 -4.16 34.94 3.30
C LEU A 386 -5.23 34.39 2.35
N ALA A 387 -5.39 33.07 2.32
CA ALA A 387 -6.36 32.39 1.44
C ALA A 387 -7.82 32.77 1.80
N ARG A 388 -8.14 32.87 3.08
CA ARG A 388 -9.50 33.24 3.56
C ARG A 388 -9.96 34.61 3.10
N ARG A 389 -9.05 35.53 2.80
CA ARG A 389 -9.40 36.87 2.28
C ARG A 389 -10.15 36.79 0.94
N ASN A 390 -9.91 35.72 0.17
CA ASN A 390 -10.55 35.50 -1.12
C ASN A 390 -11.97 34.89 -0.99
N GLY A 391 -12.35 34.44 0.22
CA GLY A 391 -13.61 33.71 0.44
C GLY A 391 -13.64 32.34 -0.22
N GLY A 392 -14.85 31.81 -0.39
CA GLY A 392 -15.07 30.50 -1.01
C GLY A 392 -15.25 29.37 0.01
N HIS A 393 -15.77 28.20 -0.46
CA HIS A 393 -15.99 27.02 0.36
C HIS A 393 -14.67 26.42 0.83
N THR A 394 -13.67 26.34 -0.06
CA THR A 394 -12.32 25.81 0.19
C THR A 394 -11.33 26.92 -0.17
N PRO A 395 -11.05 27.85 0.77
CA PRO A 395 -10.28 29.05 0.47
C PRO A 395 -8.85 28.74 0.03
N HIS A 396 -8.46 29.24 -1.14
CA HIS A 396 -7.10 29.19 -1.65
C HIS A 396 -6.65 30.54 -2.21
N ASN A 397 -5.36 30.84 -2.06
CA ASN A 397 -4.68 31.83 -2.89
C ASN A 397 -3.85 31.07 -3.93
N LEU A 398 -4.37 30.96 -5.16
CA LEU A 398 -3.74 30.13 -6.20
C LEU A 398 -2.33 30.62 -6.57
N ARG A 399 -2.02 31.92 -6.43
CA ARG A 399 -0.68 32.45 -6.68
C ARG A 399 0.34 31.99 -5.62
N ALA A 400 -0.13 31.82 -4.38
CA ALA A 400 0.67 31.41 -3.24
C ALA A 400 0.64 29.90 -2.94
N ALA A 401 -0.27 29.15 -3.58
CA ALA A 401 -0.55 27.74 -3.24
C ALA A 401 0.69 26.84 -3.28
N PHE A 402 1.61 27.09 -4.18
CA PHE A 402 2.88 26.34 -4.32
C PHE A 402 4.12 27.11 -3.83
N ALA A 403 3.95 28.21 -3.11
CA ALA A 403 5.09 29.04 -2.67
C ALA A 403 6.10 28.29 -1.80
N MET A 404 5.64 27.36 -0.95
CA MET A 404 6.52 26.53 -0.13
C MET A 404 7.39 25.60 -1.00
N HIS A 405 6.79 24.97 -2.02
CA HIS A 405 7.51 24.11 -2.97
C HIS A 405 8.53 24.91 -3.79
N ASP A 406 8.12 26.05 -4.34
CA ASP A 406 9.02 26.93 -5.10
C ASP A 406 10.18 27.46 -4.23
N THR A 407 9.88 27.84 -2.99
CA THR A 407 10.92 28.24 -2.03
C THR A 407 11.91 27.11 -1.76
N TYR A 408 11.43 25.89 -1.56
CA TYR A 408 12.32 24.75 -1.39
C TYR A 408 13.20 24.51 -2.62
N LEU A 409 12.63 24.55 -3.82
CA LEU A 409 13.39 24.34 -5.06
C LEU A 409 14.47 25.42 -5.28
N ARG A 410 14.20 26.67 -4.88
CA ARG A 410 15.14 27.80 -5.04
C ARG A 410 16.13 27.94 -3.88
N LYS A 411 15.67 27.73 -2.63
CA LYS A 411 16.43 28.06 -1.43
C LYS A 411 16.79 26.83 -0.57
N GLY A 412 16.24 25.64 -0.88
CA GLY A 412 16.50 24.40 -0.16
C GLY A 412 15.73 24.23 1.17
N ASP A 413 14.88 25.19 1.56
CA ASP A 413 14.15 25.15 2.84
C ASP A 413 12.80 25.84 2.74
N MET A 414 11.71 25.11 2.98
CA MET A 414 10.34 25.65 2.96
C MET A 414 10.06 26.67 4.06
N ARG A 415 10.84 26.69 5.17
CA ARG A 415 10.71 27.67 6.25
C ARG A 415 11.02 29.11 5.79
N LEU A 416 11.73 29.27 4.68
CA LEU A 416 12.09 30.55 4.12
C LEU A 416 11.01 31.15 3.21
N THR A 417 9.79 30.58 3.20
CA THR A 417 8.67 31.08 2.42
C THR A 417 8.20 32.45 2.95
N CYS A 418 8.10 33.42 2.05
CA CYS A 418 7.66 34.78 2.34
C CYS A 418 6.29 35.03 1.70
N TRP A 419 5.25 35.25 2.50
CA TRP A 419 3.89 35.43 2.00
C TRP A 419 3.62 36.86 1.52
N GLU A 420 4.43 37.85 1.94
CA GLU A 420 4.33 39.24 1.49
C GLU A 420 4.49 39.38 -0.03
N GLU A 421 5.24 38.46 -0.67
CA GLU A 421 5.38 38.41 -2.12
C GLU A 421 4.07 38.11 -2.86
N TYR A 422 3.03 37.66 -2.15
CA TYR A 422 1.76 37.20 -2.69
C TYR A 422 0.54 38.01 -2.20
N LEU A 423 0.79 39.08 -1.44
CA LEU A 423 -0.24 40.04 -0.99
C LEU A 423 -0.69 41.01 -2.13
#